data_b5ca4962feb5abf8a1fea387414e07bc
#
_entry.id   b5ca4962feb5abf8a1fea387414e07bc
#
_cell.length_a   1.000
_cell.length_b   1.000
_cell.length_c   1.000
_cell.angle_alpha   90.00
_cell.angle_beta   90.00
_cell.angle_gamma   90.00
#
_symmetry.space_group_name_H-M   'P 1'
#
loop_
_entity.id
_entity.type
_entity.pdbx_description
1 polymer ?
#
loop_
_entity_poly.entity_id
_entity_poly.type
_entity_poly.pdbx_seq_one_letter_code
_entity_poly.pdbx_strand_id
1 'polypeptide(L)'
;MTYREKYFQLQKLNNKYLNLSAIKTLLQHDGNFKEFFNLINHFDDEIKDEKMLDEYILRVTNGEPLQYVIGEAYFVNSNYYVTPDVLIPRQETEELAVATLKMIVKMFGKEPKIKIVDIGTGSGILGIYLKEYFPKSQVICTDISEKSLKIAQKNAKLHSVDIDFRLGDMIEPIKEEKEISVIISNPPYIGDESTVDPQTLKYEPRLALFASPKTKYYEKIMSLIDTFVLNDKFLMAFEIGEDMKDELTHIIESNYKGIMYKFEKDIYGKDRYLYIVKDEGITYVA
;
A
#
# COMPACT_ATOMS: atom_id res chain seq x y z
N MET A 1 3.24 -35.67 -11.13
CA MET A 1 2.91 -34.80 -12.32
C MET A 1 4.02 -33.77 -12.46
N THR A 2 4.45 -33.48 -13.71
CA THR A 2 5.47 -32.44 -13.94
C THR A 2 4.83 -31.03 -13.96
N TYR A 3 5.68 -29.97 -13.78
CA TYR A 3 5.24 -28.58 -13.93
C TYR A 3 4.66 -28.31 -15.32
N ARG A 4 5.23 -28.91 -16.36
CA ARG A 4 4.74 -28.81 -17.76
C ARG A 4 3.32 -29.36 -17.89
N GLU A 5 3.11 -30.58 -17.41
CA GLU A 5 1.80 -31.23 -17.47
C GLU A 5 0.74 -30.41 -16.71
N LYS A 6 1.05 -29.95 -15.50
CA LYS A 6 0.16 -29.14 -14.67
C LYS A 6 -0.15 -27.79 -15.32
N TYR A 7 0.87 -27.10 -15.85
CA TYR A 7 0.70 -25.83 -16.55
C TYR A 7 -0.32 -25.93 -17.68
N PHE A 8 -0.16 -26.92 -18.59
CA PHE A 8 -1.08 -27.11 -19.70
C PHE A 8 -2.46 -27.67 -19.27
N GLN A 9 -2.51 -28.41 -18.19
CA GLN A 9 -3.78 -28.86 -17.59
C GLN A 9 -4.59 -27.65 -17.09
N LEU A 10 -3.95 -26.76 -16.32
CA LEU A 10 -4.60 -25.57 -15.73
C LEU A 10 -5.05 -24.57 -16.79
N GLN A 11 -4.31 -24.40 -17.86
CA GLN A 11 -4.71 -23.54 -18.99
C GLN A 11 -6.03 -23.96 -19.65
N LYS A 12 -6.40 -25.24 -19.57
CA LYS A 12 -7.66 -25.74 -20.11
C LYS A 12 -8.86 -25.44 -19.19
N LEU A 13 -8.62 -25.06 -17.94
CA LEU A 13 -9.66 -24.67 -17.02
C LEU A 13 -10.16 -23.26 -17.38
N ASN A 14 -11.37 -23.15 -17.88
CA ASN A 14 -12.00 -21.86 -18.20
C ASN A 14 -12.53 -21.20 -16.92
N ASN A 15 -11.64 -20.65 -16.08
CA ASN A 15 -11.99 -20.01 -14.82
C ASN A 15 -11.47 -18.55 -14.80
N LYS A 16 -12.37 -17.60 -14.51
CA LYS A 16 -12.06 -16.17 -14.54
C LYS A 16 -10.97 -15.74 -13.54
N TYR A 17 -10.83 -16.44 -12.43
CA TYR A 17 -9.87 -16.14 -11.38
C TYR A 17 -8.51 -16.86 -11.59
N LEU A 18 -8.54 -18.02 -12.26
CA LEU A 18 -7.35 -18.79 -12.60
C LEU A 18 -6.83 -18.43 -14.00
N ASN A 19 -6.48 -17.17 -14.20
CA ASN A 19 -5.90 -16.71 -15.45
C ASN A 19 -4.43 -17.15 -15.60
N LEU A 20 -3.82 -16.86 -16.76
CA LEU A 20 -2.45 -17.26 -17.07
C LEU A 20 -1.42 -16.73 -16.06
N SER A 21 -1.60 -15.51 -15.55
CA SER A 21 -0.73 -14.94 -14.53
C SER A 21 -0.84 -15.71 -13.21
N ALA A 22 -2.06 -16.01 -12.77
CA ALA A 22 -2.29 -16.79 -11.54
C ALA A 22 -1.68 -18.18 -11.63
N ILE A 23 -1.84 -18.88 -12.79
CA ILE A 23 -1.23 -20.19 -13.02
C ILE A 23 0.29 -20.12 -12.88
N LYS A 24 0.93 -19.16 -13.54
CA LYS A 24 2.38 -18.97 -13.47
C LYS A 24 2.82 -18.72 -12.03
N THR A 25 2.19 -17.83 -11.33
CA THR A 25 2.53 -17.48 -9.93
C THR A 25 2.39 -18.67 -8.99
N LEU A 26 1.32 -19.45 -9.11
CA LEU A 26 1.13 -20.67 -8.29
C LEU A 26 2.24 -21.70 -8.50
N LEU A 27 2.60 -21.97 -9.76
CA LEU A 27 3.66 -22.91 -10.08
C LEU A 27 5.05 -22.39 -9.67
N GLN A 28 5.28 -21.07 -9.79
CA GLN A 28 6.51 -20.45 -9.30
C GLN A 28 6.61 -20.55 -7.78
N HIS A 29 5.51 -20.33 -7.07
CA HIS A 29 5.45 -20.40 -5.62
C HIS A 29 5.77 -21.83 -5.12
N ASP A 30 5.13 -22.87 -5.69
CA ASP A 30 5.41 -24.28 -5.35
C ASP A 30 6.89 -24.63 -5.57
N GLY A 31 7.46 -24.25 -6.72
CA GLY A 31 8.86 -24.50 -7.08
C GLY A 31 9.86 -23.60 -6.38
N ASN A 32 9.43 -22.51 -5.70
CA ASN A 32 10.27 -21.43 -5.22
C ASN A 32 11.12 -20.80 -6.35
N PHE A 33 10.50 -20.58 -7.51
CA PHE A 33 11.15 -19.96 -8.67
C PHE A 33 10.92 -18.45 -8.66
N LYS A 34 11.99 -17.66 -8.68
CA LYS A 34 11.90 -16.18 -8.66
C LYS A 34 11.23 -15.61 -9.92
N GLU A 35 11.48 -16.24 -11.09
CA GLU A 35 10.98 -15.77 -12.37
C GLU A 35 10.33 -16.92 -13.17
N PHE A 36 9.42 -16.57 -14.08
CA PHE A 36 8.79 -17.56 -14.94
C PHE A 36 9.80 -18.30 -15.85
N PHE A 37 10.88 -17.64 -16.24
CA PHE A 37 11.96 -18.29 -17.01
C PHE A 37 12.62 -19.43 -16.23
N ASN A 38 12.79 -19.27 -14.91
CA ASN A 38 13.31 -20.33 -14.04
C ASN A 38 12.35 -21.52 -14.02
N LEU A 39 11.03 -21.27 -13.90
CA LEU A 39 10.04 -22.35 -14.00
C LEU A 39 10.09 -23.09 -15.32
N ILE A 40 10.26 -22.38 -16.47
CA ILE A 40 10.37 -23.01 -17.79
C ILE A 40 11.57 -23.99 -17.86
N ASN A 41 12.69 -23.63 -17.27
CA ASN A 41 13.89 -24.49 -17.24
C ASN A 41 13.67 -25.76 -16.40
N HIS A 42 12.65 -25.76 -15.53
CA HIS A 42 12.28 -26.85 -14.64
C HIS A 42 10.94 -27.50 -15.00
N PHE A 43 10.44 -27.28 -16.23
CA PHE A 43 9.13 -27.77 -16.66
C PHE A 43 8.98 -29.30 -16.59
N ASP A 44 10.06 -30.01 -16.80
CA ASP A 44 10.08 -31.47 -16.79
C ASP A 44 10.35 -32.06 -15.39
N ASP A 45 10.57 -31.20 -14.39
CA ASP A 45 10.70 -31.61 -12.98
C ASP A 45 9.32 -31.92 -12.39
N GLU A 46 9.29 -32.79 -11.38
CA GLU A 46 8.08 -33.08 -10.63
C GLU A 46 7.69 -31.92 -9.71
N ILE A 47 6.37 -31.69 -9.55
CA ILE A 47 5.82 -30.72 -8.61
C ILE A 47 6.26 -31.07 -7.20
N LYS A 48 6.73 -30.09 -6.43
CA LYS A 48 7.28 -30.29 -5.09
C LYS A 48 6.21 -30.68 -4.08
N ASP A 49 5.08 -29.97 -4.06
CA ASP A 49 3.94 -30.28 -3.18
C ASP A 49 2.61 -30.19 -3.97
N GLU A 50 2.30 -31.29 -4.65
CA GLU A 50 1.10 -31.39 -5.48
C GLU A 50 -0.19 -31.19 -4.65
N LYS A 51 -0.21 -31.64 -3.40
CA LYS A 51 -1.37 -31.49 -2.52
C LYS A 51 -1.60 -30.04 -2.13
N MET A 52 -0.57 -29.34 -1.73
CA MET A 52 -0.64 -27.90 -1.41
C MET A 52 -1.02 -27.09 -2.66
N LEU A 53 -0.41 -27.39 -3.81
CA LEU A 53 -0.71 -26.72 -5.06
C LEU A 53 -2.18 -26.91 -5.48
N ASP A 54 -2.73 -28.12 -5.36
CA ASP A 54 -4.13 -28.40 -5.67
C ASP A 54 -5.10 -27.65 -4.71
N GLU A 55 -4.76 -27.56 -3.43
CA GLU A 55 -5.50 -26.72 -2.47
C GLU A 55 -5.51 -25.25 -2.89
N TYR A 56 -4.35 -24.71 -3.27
CA TYR A 56 -4.22 -23.33 -3.73
C TYR A 56 -5.03 -23.07 -5.00
N ILE A 57 -4.97 -23.99 -5.96
CA ILE A 57 -5.77 -23.93 -7.19
C ILE A 57 -7.26 -23.91 -6.85
N LEU A 58 -7.71 -24.76 -5.94
CA LEU A 58 -9.11 -24.80 -5.50
C LEU A 58 -9.55 -23.48 -4.87
N ARG A 59 -8.75 -22.89 -4.00
CA ARG A 59 -9.04 -21.60 -3.36
C ARG A 59 -9.14 -20.47 -4.40
N VAL A 60 -8.18 -20.38 -5.32
CA VAL A 60 -8.19 -19.36 -6.39
C VAL A 60 -9.39 -19.57 -7.31
N THR A 61 -9.70 -20.79 -7.74
CA THR A 61 -10.85 -21.07 -8.61
C THR A 61 -12.19 -20.74 -7.96
N ASN A 62 -12.27 -20.77 -6.62
CA ASN A 62 -13.42 -20.35 -5.82
C ASN A 62 -13.44 -18.81 -5.58
N GLY A 63 -12.49 -18.08 -6.15
CA GLY A 63 -12.45 -16.62 -6.15
C GLY A 63 -11.70 -16.00 -4.97
N GLU A 64 -10.92 -16.77 -4.20
CA GLU A 64 -10.02 -16.18 -3.21
C GLU A 64 -8.85 -15.47 -3.92
N PRO A 65 -8.49 -14.23 -3.53
CA PRO A 65 -7.35 -13.53 -4.12
C PRO A 65 -6.07 -14.35 -4.03
N LEU A 66 -5.35 -14.43 -5.16
CA LEU A 66 -4.12 -15.20 -5.26
C LEU A 66 -3.11 -14.82 -4.16
N GLN A 67 -2.98 -13.52 -3.87
CA GLN A 67 -2.05 -13.01 -2.86
C GLN A 67 -2.37 -13.55 -1.46
N TYR A 68 -3.64 -13.71 -1.11
CA TYR A 68 -4.01 -14.32 0.17
C TYR A 68 -3.81 -15.83 0.19
N VAL A 69 -3.97 -16.48 -0.97
CA VAL A 69 -3.74 -17.93 -1.09
C VAL A 69 -2.28 -18.27 -0.87
N ILE A 70 -1.35 -17.51 -1.51
CA ILE A 70 0.10 -17.72 -1.36
C ILE A 70 0.69 -17.00 -0.14
N GLY A 71 -0.07 -16.05 0.47
CA GLY A 71 0.38 -15.27 1.61
C GLY A 71 1.37 -14.16 1.26
N GLU A 72 1.51 -13.80 -0.01
CA GLU A 72 2.49 -12.81 -0.47
C GLU A 72 1.88 -11.86 -1.52
N ALA A 73 2.31 -10.59 -1.47
CA ALA A 73 2.05 -9.59 -2.48
C ALA A 73 3.36 -8.87 -2.86
N TYR A 74 3.54 -8.62 -4.16
CA TYR A 74 4.68 -7.88 -4.66
C TYR A 74 4.41 -6.37 -4.58
N PHE A 75 5.40 -5.60 -4.14
CA PHE A 75 5.34 -4.14 -4.06
C PHE A 75 6.74 -3.56 -4.22
N VAL A 76 6.92 -2.71 -5.21
CA VAL A 76 8.17 -2.00 -5.56
C VAL A 76 9.43 -2.87 -5.36
N ASN A 77 9.60 -3.90 -6.17
CA ASN A 77 10.76 -4.81 -6.19
C ASN A 77 10.94 -5.74 -4.96
N SER A 78 9.96 -5.84 -4.09
CA SER A 78 10.01 -6.71 -2.89
C SER A 78 8.70 -7.45 -2.65
N ASN A 79 8.77 -8.59 -1.97
CA ASN A 79 7.58 -9.33 -1.52
C ASN A 79 7.25 -8.97 -0.08
N TYR A 80 5.96 -8.81 0.19
CA TYR A 80 5.40 -8.54 1.51
C TYR A 80 4.41 -9.63 1.89
N TYR A 81 4.44 -10.07 3.13
CA TYR A 81 3.46 -10.97 3.68
C TYR A 81 2.10 -10.28 3.80
N VAL A 82 1.03 -10.94 3.32
CA VAL A 82 -0.34 -10.45 3.38
C VAL A 82 -1.31 -11.55 3.81
N THR A 83 -2.38 -11.15 4.46
CA THR A 83 -3.52 -12.01 4.83
C THR A 83 -4.82 -11.22 4.65
N PRO A 84 -6.00 -11.84 4.76
CA PRO A 84 -7.29 -11.13 4.72
C PRO A 84 -7.48 -10.04 5.81
N ASP A 85 -6.52 -9.87 6.73
CA ASP A 85 -6.55 -8.81 7.73
C ASP A 85 -5.96 -7.48 7.23
N VAL A 86 -5.37 -7.42 6.02
CA VAL A 86 -4.79 -6.21 5.39
C VAL A 86 -5.23 -6.08 3.93
N LEU A 87 -5.30 -4.85 3.44
CA LEU A 87 -5.52 -4.58 2.01
C LEU A 87 -4.36 -5.18 1.18
N ILE A 88 -4.69 -5.83 0.07
CA ILE A 88 -3.67 -6.24 -0.89
C ILE A 88 -3.04 -5.00 -1.52
N PRO A 89 -1.70 -4.84 -1.49
CA PRO A 89 -1.01 -3.73 -2.13
C PRO A 89 -1.46 -3.49 -3.57
N ARG A 90 -1.69 -2.23 -3.92
CA ARG A 90 -2.14 -1.81 -5.26
C ARG A 90 -1.00 -1.11 -6.00
N GLN A 91 -1.08 -1.12 -7.33
CA GLN A 91 -0.09 -0.46 -8.18
C GLN A 91 -0.09 1.07 -7.96
N GLU A 92 -1.25 1.67 -7.76
CA GLU A 92 -1.39 3.09 -7.44
C GLU A 92 -0.64 3.46 -6.15
N THR A 93 -0.66 2.56 -5.16
CA THR A 93 0.08 2.76 -3.90
C THR A 93 1.61 2.67 -4.12
N GLU A 94 2.09 1.86 -5.09
CA GLU A 94 3.51 1.87 -5.50
C GLU A 94 3.90 3.23 -6.09
N GLU A 95 3.06 3.80 -6.96
CA GLU A 95 3.30 5.11 -7.55
C GLU A 95 3.38 6.20 -6.47
N LEU A 96 2.45 6.19 -5.48
CA LEU A 96 2.49 7.08 -4.32
C LEU A 96 3.82 6.95 -3.56
N ALA A 97 4.25 5.73 -3.26
CA ALA A 97 5.49 5.47 -2.52
C ALA A 97 6.72 6.04 -3.25
N VAL A 98 6.83 5.76 -4.55
CA VAL A 98 7.95 6.21 -5.40
C VAL A 98 7.94 7.72 -5.57
N ALA A 99 6.78 8.35 -5.77
CA ALA A 99 6.66 9.80 -5.90
C ALA A 99 7.01 10.49 -4.57
N THR A 100 6.50 9.98 -3.44
CA THR A 100 6.81 10.50 -2.11
C THR A 100 8.31 10.43 -1.81
N LEU A 101 8.97 9.31 -2.13
CA LEU A 101 10.42 9.17 -1.99
C LEU A 101 11.17 10.28 -2.75
N LYS A 102 10.81 10.52 -4.02
CA LYS A 102 11.42 11.57 -4.84
C LYS A 102 11.21 12.96 -4.24
N MET A 103 10.03 13.23 -3.69
CA MET A 103 9.74 14.49 -3.02
C MET A 103 10.55 14.65 -1.74
N ILE A 104 10.69 13.61 -0.92
CA ILE A 104 11.53 13.62 0.28
C ILE A 104 12.99 13.95 -0.10
N VAL A 105 13.54 13.30 -1.13
CA VAL A 105 14.91 13.59 -1.61
C VAL A 105 15.05 15.04 -2.05
N LYS A 106 14.06 15.58 -2.77
CA LYS A 106 14.05 16.98 -3.23
C LYS A 106 13.98 17.97 -2.05
N MET A 107 13.14 17.69 -1.06
CA MET A 107 12.90 18.58 0.07
C MET A 107 13.97 18.49 1.16
N PHE A 108 14.37 17.27 1.52
CA PHE A 108 15.18 17.00 2.71
C PHE A 108 16.56 16.40 2.40
N GLY A 109 16.87 16.16 1.12
CA GLY A 109 18.13 15.54 0.69
C GLY A 109 18.08 14.01 0.63
N LYS A 110 19.21 13.41 0.24
CA LYS A 110 19.30 11.95 0.00
C LYS A 110 19.37 11.11 1.28
N GLU A 111 19.87 11.65 2.37
CA GLU A 111 20.05 10.95 3.65
C GLU A 111 19.45 11.76 4.82
N PRO A 112 18.14 12.06 4.78
CA PRO A 112 17.53 12.89 5.80
C PRO A 112 17.48 12.16 7.15
N LYS A 113 17.53 12.95 8.23
CA LYS A 113 17.21 12.50 9.59
C LYS A 113 15.89 13.17 10.00
N ILE A 114 14.81 12.70 9.49
CA ILE A 114 13.47 13.26 9.67
C ILE A 114 12.54 12.24 10.32
N LYS A 115 11.40 12.70 10.78
CA LYS A 115 10.32 11.85 11.28
C LYS A 115 9.28 11.67 10.18
N ILE A 116 9.01 10.42 9.82
CA ILE A 116 8.05 9.99 8.80
C ILE A 116 6.94 9.21 9.50
N VAL A 117 5.70 9.47 9.16
CA VAL A 117 4.54 8.74 9.70
C VAL A 117 3.73 8.15 8.56
N ASP A 118 3.46 6.84 8.64
CA ASP A 118 2.53 6.10 7.78
C ASP A 118 1.23 5.85 8.56
N ILE A 119 0.15 6.51 8.16
CA ILE A 119 -1.15 6.43 8.84
C ILE A 119 -2.07 5.47 8.12
N GLY A 120 -2.61 4.48 8.85
CA GLY A 120 -3.39 3.38 8.27
C GLY A 120 -2.46 2.43 7.51
N THR A 121 -1.39 2.01 8.15
CA THR A 121 -0.24 1.34 7.51
C THR A 121 -0.57 -0.01 6.88
N GLY A 122 -1.65 -0.68 7.31
CA GLY A 122 -2.06 -2.00 6.80
C GLY A 122 -0.95 -3.04 6.92
N SER A 123 -0.43 -3.49 5.77
CA SER A 123 0.70 -4.45 5.73
C SER A 123 2.08 -3.82 6.00
N GLY A 124 2.15 -2.50 6.22
CA GLY A 124 3.39 -1.78 6.51
C GLY A 124 4.16 -1.32 5.27
N ILE A 125 3.63 -1.52 4.07
CA ILE A 125 4.37 -1.35 2.80
C ILE A 125 4.95 0.04 2.62
N LEU A 126 4.19 1.12 2.91
CA LEU A 126 4.65 2.50 2.71
C LEU A 126 5.75 2.87 3.72
N GLY A 127 5.51 2.60 5.00
CA GLY A 127 6.46 2.88 6.06
C GLY A 127 7.76 2.08 5.90
N ILE A 128 7.67 0.79 5.59
CA ILE A 128 8.82 -0.10 5.37
C ILE A 128 9.63 0.38 4.16
N TYR A 129 8.97 0.63 3.01
CA TYR A 129 9.62 1.13 1.82
C TYR A 129 10.41 2.41 2.08
N LEU A 130 9.79 3.40 2.75
CA LEU A 130 10.49 4.65 3.08
C LEU A 130 11.61 4.44 4.09
N LYS A 131 11.48 3.53 5.05
CA LYS A 131 12.54 3.21 6.02
C LYS A 131 13.75 2.55 5.37
N GLU A 132 13.56 1.68 4.37
CA GLU A 132 14.67 1.09 3.60
C GLU A 132 15.49 2.15 2.88
N TYR A 133 14.83 3.14 2.27
CA TYR A 133 15.51 4.22 1.56
C TYR A 133 16.10 5.30 2.48
N PHE A 134 15.49 5.53 3.64
CA PHE A 134 15.92 6.54 4.61
C PHE A 134 16.24 5.92 5.98
N PRO A 135 17.27 5.08 6.07
CA PRO A 135 17.57 4.31 7.29
C PRO A 135 17.88 5.17 8.51
N LYS A 136 18.31 6.43 8.30
CA LYS A 136 18.61 7.38 9.37
C LYS A 136 17.37 8.10 9.91
N SER A 137 16.23 8.01 9.22
CA SER A 137 14.96 8.62 9.62
C SER A 137 14.23 7.76 10.64
N GLN A 138 13.49 8.39 11.53
CA GLN A 138 12.51 7.71 12.38
C GLN A 138 11.26 7.46 11.56
N VAL A 139 10.74 6.22 11.57
CA VAL A 139 9.46 5.90 10.93
C VAL A 139 8.50 5.38 11.99
N ILE A 140 7.31 5.95 12.00
CA ILE A 140 6.18 5.55 12.85
C ILE A 140 5.08 5.03 11.91
N CYS A 141 4.57 3.84 12.17
CA CYS A 141 3.43 3.27 11.45
C CYS A 141 2.24 3.11 12.39
N THR A 142 1.08 3.64 12.02
CA THR A 142 -0.12 3.56 12.84
C THR A 142 -1.22 2.79 12.13
N ASP A 143 -2.03 2.05 12.88
CA ASP A 143 -3.24 1.39 12.39
C ASP A 143 -4.23 1.19 13.53
N ILE A 144 -5.52 1.18 13.20
CA ILE A 144 -6.59 0.88 14.17
C ILE A 144 -6.71 -0.62 14.43
N SER A 145 -6.19 -1.46 13.52
CA SER A 145 -6.25 -2.91 13.57
C SER A 145 -4.97 -3.50 14.17
N GLU A 146 -5.07 -4.10 15.34
CA GLU A 146 -3.95 -4.85 15.93
C GLU A 146 -3.47 -6.00 15.02
N LYS A 147 -4.38 -6.61 14.26
CA LYS A 147 -4.05 -7.67 13.32
C LYS A 147 -3.20 -7.14 12.15
N SER A 148 -3.55 -5.99 11.60
CA SER A 148 -2.76 -5.31 10.58
C SER A 148 -1.36 -4.99 11.09
N LEU A 149 -1.25 -4.44 12.31
CA LEU A 149 0.05 -4.14 12.90
C LEU A 149 0.93 -5.39 13.10
N LYS A 150 0.34 -6.54 13.44
CA LYS A 150 1.11 -7.80 13.52
C LYS A 150 1.67 -8.23 12.17
N ILE A 151 0.94 -7.99 11.09
CA ILE A 151 1.39 -8.25 9.72
C ILE A 151 2.50 -7.26 9.35
N ALA A 152 2.31 -5.96 9.59
CA ALA A 152 3.30 -4.93 9.35
C ALA A 152 4.61 -5.18 10.13
N GLN A 153 4.53 -5.60 11.39
CA GLN A 153 5.68 -5.99 12.20
C GLN A 153 6.42 -7.22 11.63
N LYS A 154 5.67 -8.21 11.11
CA LYS A 154 6.26 -9.36 10.42
C LYS A 154 7.00 -8.90 9.16
N ASN A 155 6.41 -8.03 8.37
CA ASN A 155 7.03 -7.47 7.19
C ASN A 155 8.28 -6.63 7.51
N ALA A 156 8.23 -5.77 8.53
CA ALA A 156 9.41 -5.01 8.97
C ALA A 156 10.59 -5.92 9.35
N LYS A 157 10.32 -7.06 9.99
CA LYS A 157 11.34 -8.08 10.29
C LYS A 157 11.89 -8.74 9.03
N LEU A 158 11.04 -9.08 8.05
CA LEU A 158 11.45 -9.66 6.78
C LEU A 158 12.36 -8.71 5.99
N HIS A 159 12.08 -7.41 6.06
CA HIS A 159 12.83 -6.34 5.40
C HIS A 159 13.99 -5.80 6.26
N SER A 160 14.20 -6.34 7.47
CA SER A 160 15.28 -5.94 8.39
C SER A 160 15.29 -4.45 8.72
N VAL A 161 14.11 -3.84 8.88
CA VAL A 161 13.94 -2.43 9.25
C VAL A 161 13.35 -2.28 10.64
N ASP A 162 13.77 -1.21 11.34
CA ASP A 162 13.26 -0.83 12.66
C ASP A 162 12.22 0.29 12.52
N ILE A 163 10.98 0.01 12.94
CA ILE A 163 9.82 0.88 12.83
C ILE A 163 9.05 0.88 14.14
N ASP A 164 8.60 2.05 14.55
CA ASP A 164 7.72 2.25 15.71
C ASP A 164 6.25 2.01 15.29
N PHE A 165 5.66 0.91 15.74
CA PHE A 165 4.28 0.52 15.43
C PHE A 165 3.35 0.91 16.58
N ARG A 166 2.30 1.68 16.28
CA ARG A 166 1.35 2.18 17.28
C ARG A 166 -0.10 1.88 16.92
N LEU A 167 -0.82 1.30 17.85
CA LEU A 167 -2.25 1.02 17.71
C LEU A 167 -3.08 2.28 18.03
N GLY A 168 -4.01 2.62 17.16
CA GLY A 168 -4.99 3.69 17.40
C GLY A 168 -5.61 4.24 16.14
N ASP A 169 -6.63 5.09 16.32
CA ASP A 169 -7.42 5.66 15.23
C ASP A 169 -6.74 6.89 14.61
N MET A 170 -6.26 6.73 13.37
CA MET A 170 -5.66 7.80 12.56
C MET A 170 -4.56 8.57 13.30
N ILE A 171 -4.83 9.80 13.69
CA ILE A 171 -3.85 10.72 14.32
C ILE A 171 -3.67 10.52 15.84
N GLU A 172 -4.55 9.76 16.49
CA GLU A 172 -4.51 9.61 17.96
C GLU A 172 -3.17 9.11 18.50
N PRO A 173 -2.51 8.12 17.86
CA PRO A 173 -1.23 7.61 18.34
C PRO A 173 -0.06 8.59 18.20
N ILE A 174 -0.25 9.68 17.44
CA ILE A 174 0.81 10.65 17.12
C ILE A 174 0.49 12.08 17.56
N LYS A 175 -0.63 12.33 18.23
CA LYS A 175 -1.04 13.68 18.62
C LYS A 175 -0.09 14.39 19.58
N GLU A 176 0.71 13.63 20.34
CA GLU A 176 1.72 14.16 21.26
C GLU A 176 3.13 14.22 20.61
N GLU A 177 3.26 13.76 19.34
CA GLU A 177 4.51 13.86 18.61
C GLU A 177 4.82 15.31 18.24
N LYS A 178 6.08 15.54 17.90
CA LYS A 178 6.57 16.83 17.43
C LYS A 178 7.51 16.62 16.24
N GLU A 179 7.63 17.64 15.42
CA GLU A 179 8.59 17.69 14.31
C GLU A 179 8.40 16.57 13.29
N ILE A 180 7.15 16.16 13.02
CA ILE A 180 6.84 15.27 11.91
C ILE A 180 7.10 16.03 10.61
N SER A 181 7.98 15.50 9.77
CA SER A 181 8.34 16.11 8.48
C SER A 181 7.59 15.49 7.31
N VAL A 182 7.15 14.23 7.43
CA VAL A 182 6.42 13.53 6.37
C VAL A 182 5.27 12.74 6.96
N ILE A 183 4.09 12.91 6.37
CA ILE A 183 2.94 12.01 6.55
C ILE A 183 2.65 11.37 5.20
N ILE A 184 2.51 10.05 5.17
CA ILE A 184 2.04 9.30 4.02
C ILE A 184 0.84 8.45 4.45
N SER A 185 -0.18 8.35 3.59
CA SER A 185 -1.35 7.52 3.90
C SER A 185 -2.08 7.11 2.63
N ASN A 186 -2.56 5.88 2.61
CA ASN A 186 -3.63 5.42 1.73
C ASN A 186 -4.85 5.10 2.60
N PRO A 187 -5.62 6.12 3.03
CA PRO A 187 -6.74 5.91 3.92
C PRO A 187 -7.96 5.38 3.17
N PRO A 188 -8.92 4.74 3.84
CA PRO A 188 -10.19 4.33 3.22
C PRO A 188 -10.92 5.52 2.61
N TYR A 189 -11.43 5.36 1.37
CA TYR A 189 -12.09 6.44 0.62
C TYR A 189 -13.32 6.00 -0.17
N ILE A 190 -13.75 4.75 -0.08
CA ILE A 190 -14.90 4.25 -0.83
C ILE A 190 -16.17 4.59 -0.05
N GLY A 191 -17.08 5.33 -0.69
CA GLY A 191 -18.36 5.71 -0.08
C GLY A 191 -19.51 4.77 -0.41
N ASP A 192 -19.45 4.08 -1.56
CA ASP A 192 -20.53 3.21 -2.06
C ASP A 192 -19.99 1.80 -2.39
N GLU A 193 -20.51 0.80 -1.68
CA GLU A 193 -20.15 -0.61 -1.86
C GLU A 193 -20.46 -1.12 -3.25
N SER A 194 -21.49 -0.58 -3.92
CA SER A 194 -21.90 -1.03 -5.25
C SER A 194 -20.84 -0.79 -6.34
N THR A 195 -19.86 0.06 -6.06
CA THR A 195 -18.76 0.38 -6.98
C THR A 195 -17.57 -0.56 -6.85
N VAL A 196 -17.56 -1.42 -5.83
CA VAL A 196 -16.42 -2.29 -5.51
C VAL A 196 -16.61 -3.66 -6.15
N ASP A 197 -15.50 -4.20 -6.66
CA ASP A 197 -15.49 -5.57 -7.20
C ASP A 197 -15.96 -6.59 -6.14
N PRO A 198 -16.83 -7.55 -6.51
CA PRO A 198 -17.35 -8.54 -5.57
C PRO A 198 -16.29 -9.41 -4.88
N GLN A 199 -15.14 -9.63 -5.51
CA GLN A 199 -14.02 -10.36 -4.90
C GLN A 199 -13.42 -9.55 -3.76
N THR A 200 -13.14 -8.26 -4.00
CA THR A 200 -12.66 -7.31 -2.98
C THR A 200 -13.63 -7.23 -1.80
N LEU A 201 -14.93 -7.04 -2.06
CA LEU A 201 -15.96 -7.00 -1.01
C LEU A 201 -16.00 -8.25 -0.14
N LYS A 202 -15.76 -9.41 -0.74
CA LYS A 202 -15.85 -10.70 -0.05
C LYS A 202 -14.63 -11.02 0.81
N TYR A 203 -13.44 -10.62 0.37
CA TYR A 203 -12.20 -11.12 0.94
C TYR A 203 -11.34 -10.06 1.63
N GLU A 204 -11.44 -8.78 1.22
CA GLU A 204 -10.60 -7.74 1.79
C GLU A 204 -11.25 -7.04 2.99
N PRO A 205 -10.46 -6.51 3.94
CA PRO A 205 -11.02 -5.96 5.18
C PRO A 205 -11.80 -4.67 4.91
N ARG A 206 -13.08 -4.65 5.29
CA ARG A 206 -13.99 -3.51 5.07
C ARG A 206 -13.46 -2.20 5.68
N LEU A 207 -12.74 -2.27 6.81
CA LEU A 207 -12.12 -1.10 7.47
C LEU A 207 -11.07 -0.41 6.60
N ALA A 208 -10.44 -1.14 5.67
CA ALA A 208 -9.45 -0.58 4.75
C ALA A 208 -10.08 0.01 3.47
N LEU A 209 -11.38 -0.20 3.25
CA LEU A 209 -12.06 0.20 2.02
C LEU A 209 -12.96 1.42 2.21
N PHE A 210 -13.78 1.44 3.27
CA PHE A 210 -14.93 2.32 3.34
C PHE A 210 -14.76 3.51 4.29
N ALA A 211 -15.21 4.68 3.82
CA ALA A 211 -15.34 5.90 4.61
C ALA A 211 -16.65 6.62 4.30
N SER A 212 -17.27 7.19 5.34
CA SER A 212 -18.45 8.04 5.19
C SER A 212 -18.35 9.22 6.16
N PRO A 213 -18.26 10.49 5.67
CA PRO A 213 -18.02 10.85 4.27
C PRO A 213 -16.65 10.37 3.77
N LYS A 214 -16.44 10.32 2.44
CA LYS A 214 -15.17 9.90 1.81
C LYS A 214 -13.98 10.71 2.30
N THR A 215 -14.15 11.98 2.59
CA THR A 215 -13.11 12.93 3.04
C THR A 215 -12.75 12.81 4.51
N LYS A 216 -13.54 12.09 5.31
CA LYS A 216 -13.43 12.00 6.77
C LYS A 216 -12.00 11.82 7.30
N TYR A 217 -11.26 10.89 6.71
CA TYR A 217 -9.91 10.57 7.20
C TYR A 217 -8.89 11.60 6.73
N TYR A 218 -9.08 12.16 5.54
CA TYR A 218 -8.23 13.24 5.04
C TYR A 218 -8.35 14.49 5.90
N GLU A 219 -9.59 14.90 6.22
CA GLU A 219 -9.84 16.04 7.12
C GLU A 219 -9.21 15.82 8.50
N LYS A 220 -9.35 14.60 9.05
CA LYS A 220 -8.74 14.24 10.33
C LYS A 220 -7.21 14.33 10.28
N ILE A 221 -6.57 13.87 9.22
CA ILE A 221 -5.11 13.94 9.07
C ILE A 221 -4.66 15.37 8.79
N MET A 222 -5.35 16.08 7.90
CA MET A 222 -5.03 17.49 7.58
C MET A 222 -5.20 18.44 8.78
N SER A 223 -6.02 18.09 9.78
CA SER A 223 -6.15 18.90 10.99
C SER A 223 -4.83 19.06 11.78
N LEU A 224 -3.81 18.25 11.47
CA LEU A 224 -2.46 18.40 12.03
C LEU A 224 -1.71 19.63 11.48
N ILE A 225 -2.14 20.21 10.34
CA ILE A 225 -1.47 21.35 9.67
C ILE A 225 -1.36 22.56 10.62
N ASP A 226 -2.40 22.81 11.41
CA ASP A 226 -2.46 23.95 12.32
C ASP A 226 -1.97 23.62 13.73
N THR A 227 -1.24 22.52 13.88
CA THR A 227 -0.70 22.07 15.17
C THR A 227 0.83 22.10 15.18
N PHE A 228 1.39 22.02 16.38
CA PHE A 228 2.84 21.89 16.57
C PHE A 228 3.38 20.45 16.37
N VAL A 229 2.52 19.53 15.95
CA VAL A 229 2.91 18.14 15.62
C VAL A 229 3.78 18.09 14.38
N LEU A 230 3.47 18.94 13.39
CA LEU A 230 4.27 19.04 12.16
C LEU A 230 5.46 19.96 12.33
N ASN A 231 6.51 19.68 11.56
CA ASN A 231 7.66 20.57 11.39
C ASN A 231 7.23 21.80 10.56
N ASP A 232 7.99 22.89 10.65
CA ASP A 232 7.78 24.07 9.78
C ASP A 232 7.92 23.73 8.29
N LYS A 233 8.74 22.75 7.98
CA LYS A 233 8.87 22.15 6.65
C LYS A 233 8.30 20.74 6.67
N PHE A 234 7.22 20.51 5.93
CA PHE A 234 6.56 19.20 5.88
C PHE A 234 6.00 18.84 4.52
N LEU A 235 5.79 17.54 4.32
CA LEU A 235 5.09 16.92 3.21
C LEU A 235 4.00 16.01 3.75
N MET A 236 2.75 16.16 3.24
CA MET A 236 1.73 15.13 3.34
C MET A 236 1.48 14.55 1.96
N ALA A 237 1.39 13.24 1.84
CA ALA A 237 1.19 12.49 0.61
C ALA A 237 0.05 11.48 0.79
N PHE A 238 -0.97 11.57 -0.06
CA PHE A 238 -2.18 10.75 0.03
C PHE A 238 -2.49 10.06 -1.29
N GLU A 239 -2.93 8.80 -1.22
CA GLU A 239 -3.76 8.22 -2.26
C GLU A 239 -5.21 8.67 -2.06
N ILE A 240 -5.92 8.98 -3.16
CA ILE A 240 -7.31 9.48 -3.14
C ILE A 240 -8.18 8.72 -4.14
N GLY A 241 -9.50 8.76 -3.95
CA GLY A 241 -10.47 8.35 -4.97
C GLY A 241 -10.48 9.31 -6.16
N GLU A 242 -10.69 8.79 -7.37
CA GLU A 242 -10.66 9.56 -8.62
C GLU A 242 -11.67 10.72 -8.70
N ASP A 243 -12.70 10.66 -7.86
CA ASP A 243 -13.81 11.64 -7.80
C ASP A 243 -13.72 12.60 -6.59
N MET A 244 -12.58 12.62 -5.88
CA MET A 244 -12.47 13.38 -4.62
C MET A 244 -11.78 14.74 -4.76
N LYS A 245 -11.20 15.04 -5.91
CA LYS A 245 -10.36 16.22 -6.11
C LYS A 245 -11.07 17.53 -5.77
N ASP A 246 -12.28 17.74 -6.27
CA ASP A 246 -12.99 19.01 -6.09
C ASP A 246 -13.38 19.23 -4.62
N GLU A 247 -13.83 18.17 -3.92
CA GLU A 247 -14.19 18.22 -2.50
C GLU A 247 -12.95 18.48 -1.63
N LEU A 248 -11.84 17.78 -1.88
CA LEU A 248 -10.58 18.00 -1.16
C LEU A 248 -9.99 19.40 -1.44
N THR A 249 -10.10 19.91 -2.68
CA THR A 249 -9.72 21.28 -3.01
C THR A 249 -10.50 22.27 -2.16
N HIS A 250 -11.83 22.13 -2.11
CA HIS A 250 -12.68 22.99 -1.30
C HIS A 250 -12.31 22.98 0.18
N ILE A 251 -12.04 21.80 0.73
CA ILE A 251 -11.63 21.65 2.13
C ILE A 251 -10.29 22.35 2.39
N ILE A 252 -9.31 22.17 1.51
CA ILE A 252 -7.98 22.77 1.69
C ILE A 252 -8.07 24.30 1.60
N GLU A 253 -8.72 24.84 0.58
CA GLU A 253 -8.81 26.29 0.36
C GLU A 253 -9.64 27.01 1.43
N SER A 254 -10.65 26.34 1.97
CA SER A 254 -11.51 26.89 3.02
C SER A 254 -10.82 26.93 4.38
N ASN A 255 -10.00 25.93 4.71
CA ASN A 255 -9.50 25.75 6.07
C ASN A 255 -8.00 26.07 6.22
N TYR A 256 -7.16 25.90 5.17
CA TYR A 256 -5.70 25.96 5.30
C TYR A 256 -5.09 27.02 4.37
N LYS A 257 -5.16 28.28 4.79
CA LYS A 257 -4.64 29.43 3.98
C LYS A 257 -3.11 29.38 3.86
N GLY A 258 -2.63 29.59 2.63
CA GLY A 258 -1.20 29.68 2.35
C GLY A 258 -0.47 28.35 2.28
N ILE A 259 -1.17 27.23 2.36
CA ILE A 259 -0.62 25.90 2.12
C ILE A 259 -0.53 25.64 0.62
N MET A 260 0.57 25.10 0.17
CA MET A 260 0.74 24.62 -1.20
C MET A 260 0.24 23.20 -1.32
N TYR A 261 -0.52 22.91 -2.36
CA TYR A 261 -0.98 21.56 -2.65
C TYR A 261 -0.98 21.26 -4.14
N LYS A 262 -0.94 19.98 -4.48
CA LYS A 262 -0.94 19.51 -5.87
C LYS A 262 -1.67 18.18 -5.97
N PHE A 263 -2.52 18.05 -6.99
CA PHE A 263 -3.05 16.74 -7.38
C PHE A 263 -2.24 16.18 -8.54
N GLU A 264 -2.02 14.88 -8.51
CA GLU A 264 -1.39 14.14 -9.62
C GLU A 264 -2.26 12.97 -10.04
N LYS A 265 -2.12 12.60 -11.31
CA LYS A 265 -2.84 11.48 -11.90
C LYS A 265 -1.99 10.23 -11.88
N ASP A 266 -2.68 9.06 -11.78
CA ASP A 266 -2.07 7.77 -12.01
C ASP A 266 -1.73 7.55 -13.50
N ILE A 267 -1.07 6.43 -13.81
CA ILE A 267 -0.72 6.06 -15.20
C ILE A 267 -1.93 5.90 -16.13
N TYR A 268 -3.14 5.76 -15.57
CA TYR A 268 -4.40 5.67 -16.33
C TYR A 268 -5.08 7.04 -16.54
N GLY A 269 -4.46 8.11 -16.04
CA GLY A 269 -4.94 9.48 -16.19
C GLY A 269 -6.05 9.89 -15.22
N LYS A 270 -6.29 9.12 -14.14
CA LYS A 270 -7.25 9.41 -13.08
C LYS A 270 -6.58 10.21 -11.97
N ASP A 271 -7.26 11.21 -11.42
CA ASP A 271 -6.79 11.92 -10.23
C ASP A 271 -6.63 10.89 -9.08
N ARG A 272 -5.41 10.76 -8.54
CA ARG A 272 -5.08 9.66 -7.62
C ARG A 272 -4.24 10.06 -6.43
N TYR A 273 -3.49 11.15 -6.54
CA TYR A 273 -2.58 11.56 -5.50
C TYR A 273 -2.82 13.01 -5.10
N LEU A 274 -2.77 13.27 -3.79
CA LEU A 274 -2.76 14.60 -3.22
C LEU A 274 -1.46 14.78 -2.42
N TYR A 275 -0.72 15.82 -2.76
CA TYR A 275 0.44 16.26 -2.00
C TYR A 275 0.17 17.64 -1.41
N ILE A 276 0.42 17.78 -0.10
CA ILE A 276 0.34 19.04 0.64
C ILE A 276 1.73 19.34 1.17
N VAL A 277 2.23 20.55 0.91
CA VAL A 277 3.60 20.92 1.21
C VAL A 277 3.65 22.26 1.92
N LYS A 278 4.48 22.35 2.95
CA LYS A 278 4.96 23.60 3.51
C LYS A 278 6.49 23.62 3.41
N ASP A 279 7.04 24.55 2.65
CA ASP A 279 8.48 24.75 2.49
C ASP A 279 8.74 26.20 2.09
N GLU A 280 9.34 26.97 2.99
CA GLU A 280 9.64 28.38 2.75
C GLU A 280 10.67 28.63 1.61
N GLY A 281 11.37 27.57 1.17
CA GLY A 281 12.41 27.62 0.13
C GLY A 281 11.97 27.19 -1.28
N ILE A 282 10.75 26.71 -1.49
CA ILE A 282 10.32 26.16 -2.79
C ILE A 282 9.04 26.87 -3.26
N THR A 283 9.16 27.65 -4.35
CA THR A 283 8.00 28.10 -5.11
C THR A 283 7.63 26.99 -6.09
N TYR A 284 6.57 26.23 -5.84
CA TYR A 284 5.98 25.39 -6.88
C TYR A 284 5.19 26.30 -7.81
N VAL A 285 5.65 26.41 -9.05
CA VAL A 285 4.83 27.01 -10.13
C VAL A 285 3.67 26.05 -10.37
N ALA A 286 2.46 26.54 -10.23
CA ALA A 286 1.20 25.84 -10.43
C ALA A 286 1.07 25.26 -11.85
#